data_963dc2f1023a3d86a47bc926f7f72eaa
#
_entry.id   963dc2f1023a3d86a47bc926f7f72eaa
#
_cell.length_a   1.000
_cell.length_b   1.000
_cell.length_c   1.000
_cell.angle_alpha   90.00
_cell.angle_beta   90.00
_cell.angle_gamma   90.00
#
_symmetry.space_group_name_H-M   'P 1'
#
loop_
_entity.id
_entity.type
_entity.pdbx_description
1 polymer ?
#
loop_
_entity_poly.entity_id
_entity_poly.type
_entity_poly.pdbx_seq_one_letter_code
_entity_poly.pdbx_strand_id
1 'polypeptide(L)'
;MNHRFYNKNKKEQNRILIVLAIYSLAIILLSVIISIYSGIYLIGILTFAITLSIIAPFFDMLSLKKNGRMIYYSPLFITEKPKNGLIKIHGGTLFDYYFVIDKKMNGKQRTNFIIQQYLDGLLHLIEKYKDDKKIKIRGTSYIINERTAEKIGFERECKLNSV
;
A
#
# COMPACT_ATOMS: atom_id res chain seq x y z
N MET A 1 -8.92 6.69 12.54
CA MET A 1 -8.26 5.71 11.65
C MET A 1 -7.61 4.63 12.50
N ASN A 2 -8.11 3.39 12.40
CA ASN A 2 -7.61 2.28 13.25
C ASN A 2 -6.42 1.57 12.57
N HIS A 3 -5.22 2.15 12.68
CA HIS A 3 -3.98 1.60 12.13
C HIS A 3 -2.98 1.37 13.26
N ARG A 4 -2.74 0.12 13.65
CA ARG A 4 -1.95 -0.26 14.84
C ARG A 4 -0.54 0.35 14.89
N PHE A 5 0.09 0.63 13.75
CA PHE A 5 1.39 1.29 13.72
C PHE A 5 1.29 2.79 14.06
N TYR A 6 0.36 3.51 13.42
CA TYR A 6 0.22 4.94 13.63
C TYR A 6 -0.36 5.31 15.00
N ASN A 7 -1.04 4.36 15.67
CA ASN A 7 -1.52 4.53 17.05
C ASN A 7 -0.41 4.38 18.10
N LYS A 8 0.79 3.90 17.69
CA LYS A 8 1.95 3.79 18.57
C LYS A 8 2.68 5.12 18.69
N ASN A 9 3.36 5.32 19.82
CA ASN A 9 4.24 6.48 19.99
C ASN A 9 5.47 6.40 19.06
N LYS A 10 6.13 7.54 18.80
CA LYS A 10 7.27 7.62 17.87
C LYS A 10 8.43 6.68 18.24
N LYS A 11 8.66 6.48 19.54
CA LYS A 11 9.73 5.60 20.03
C LYS A 11 9.45 4.14 19.66
N GLU A 12 8.21 3.69 19.81
CA GLU A 12 7.79 2.34 19.41
C GLU A 12 7.79 2.16 17.89
N GLN A 13 7.34 3.18 17.13
CA GLN A 13 7.41 3.15 15.68
C GLN A 13 8.86 2.99 15.20
N ASN A 14 9.78 3.80 15.72
CA ASN A 14 11.21 3.71 15.39
C ASN A 14 11.80 2.35 15.78
N ARG A 15 11.43 1.81 16.97
CA ARG A 15 11.90 0.49 17.39
C ARG A 15 11.48 -0.60 16.40
N ILE A 16 10.24 -0.58 15.93
CA ILE A 16 9.73 -1.55 14.93
C ILE A 16 10.55 -1.44 13.63
N LEU A 17 10.82 -0.22 13.16
CA LEU A 17 11.59 -0.01 11.93
C LEU A 17 13.04 -0.45 12.06
N ILE A 18 13.69 -0.18 13.20
CA ILE A 18 15.05 -0.61 13.47
C ILE A 18 15.13 -2.14 13.51
N VAL A 19 14.20 -2.79 14.22
CA VAL A 19 14.13 -4.25 14.27
C VAL A 19 13.95 -4.83 12.87
N LEU A 20 13.04 -4.26 12.07
CA LEU A 20 12.82 -4.68 10.69
C LEU A 20 14.09 -4.52 9.84
N ALA A 21 14.80 -3.39 9.97
CA ALA A 21 16.05 -3.14 9.27
C ALA A 21 17.16 -4.14 9.65
N ILE A 22 17.28 -4.47 10.94
CA ILE A 22 18.28 -5.45 11.43
C ILE A 22 17.97 -6.84 10.87
N TYR A 23 16.70 -7.29 10.93
CA TYR A 23 16.33 -8.60 10.38
C TYR A 23 16.55 -8.69 8.88
N SER A 24 16.23 -7.64 8.12
CA SER A 24 16.46 -7.63 6.68
C SER A 24 17.94 -7.64 6.33
N LEU A 25 18.76 -6.90 7.07
CA LEU A 25 20.20 -6.91 6.89
C LEU A 25 20.79 -8.30 7.19
N ALA A 26 20.35 -8.95 8.27
CA ALA A 26 20.76 -10.30 8.60
C ALA A 26 20.42 -11.33 7.52
N ILE A 27 19.20 -11.26 6.95
CA ILE A 27 18.76 -12.13 5.84
C ILE A 27 19.65 -11.90 4.61
N ILE A 28 19.92 -10.65 4.26
CA ILE A 28 20.78 -10.32 3.12
C ILE A 28 22.22 -10.84 3.33
N LEU A 29 22.80 -10.60 4.49
CA LEU A 29 24.15 -11.08 4.81
C LEU A 29 24.24 -12.60 4.75
N LEU A 30 23.26 -13.30 5.35
CA LEU A 30 23.19 -14.75 5.31
C LEU A 30 23.10 -15.28 3.87
N SER A 31 22.26 -14.66 3.04
CA SER A 31 22.11 -15.07 1.63
C SER A 31 23.37 -14.82 0.82
N VAL A 32 24.12 -13.76 1.09
CA VAL A 32 25.42 -13.49 0.46
C VAL A 32 26.44 -14.56 0.84
N ILE A 33 26.51 -14.94 2.12
CA ILE A 33 27.39 -16.00 2.58
C ILE A 33 27.06 -17.31 1.87
N ILE A 34 25.78 -17.72 1.86
CA ILE A 34 25.33 -18.95 1.17
C ILE A 34 25.67 -18.88 -0.32
N SER A 35 25.50 -17.73 -0.95
CA SER A 35 25.76 -17.50 -2.37
C SER A 35 27.24 -17.71 -2.71
N ILE A 36 28.15 -17.24 -1.85
CA ILE A 36 29.60 -17.40 -2.01
C ILE A 36 29.99 -18.88 -1.83
N TYR A 37 29.51 -19.53 -0.76
CA TYR A 37 29.86 -20.94 -0.49
C TYR A 37 29.30 -21.91 -1.53
N SER A 38 28.12 -21.65 -2.07
CA SER A 38 27.48 -22.51 -3.09
C SER A 38 27.98 -22.23 -4.52
N GLY A 39 28.65 -21.09 -4.75
CA GLY A 39 29.01 -20.61 -6.09
C GLY A 39 27.80 -20.12 -6.92
N ILE A 40 26.59 -20.08 -6.34
CA ILE A 40 25.34 -19.68 -7.02
C ILE A 40 24.99 -18.23 -6.65
N TYR A 41 25.61 -17.28 -7.33
CA TYR A 41 25.41 -15.83 -7.03
C TYR A 41 23.97 -15.34 -7.24
N LEU A 42 23.18 -16.05 -8.03
CA LEU A 42 21.77 -15.72 -8.27
C LEU A 42 20.94 -15.75 -6.97
N ILE A 43 21.30 -16.62 -6.01
CA ILE A 43 20.61 -16.70 -4.71
C ILE A 43 20.71 -15.37 -3.97
N GLY A 44 21.91 -14.78 -3.89
CA GLY A 44 22.12 -13.50 -3.23
C GLY A 44 21.35 -12.35 -3.89
N ILE A 45 21.41 -12.28 -5.22
CA ILE A 45 20.71 -11.23 -6.00
C ILE A 45 19.19 -11.32 -5.83
N LEU A 46 18.62 -12.52 -5.94
CA LEU A 46 17.18 -12.75 -5.79
C LEU A 46 16.71 -12.42 -4.36
N THR A 47 17.42 -12.91 -3.36
CA THR A 47 17.07 -12.64 -1.95
C THR A 47 17.15 -11.15 -1.65
N PHE A 48 18.16 -10.45 -2.15
CA PHE A 48 18.27 -8.99 -2.01
C PHE A 48 17.07 -8.27 -2.64
N ALA A 49 16.73 -8.59 -3.91
CA ALA A 49 15.61 -7.98 -4.61
C ALA A 49 14.27 -8.22 -3.91
N ILE A 50 14.00 -9.47 -3.48
CA ILE A 50 12.77 -9.83 -2.76
C ILE A 50 12.71 -9.10 -1.41
N THR A 51 13.81 -9.11 -0.65
CA THR A 51 13.87 -8.46 0.66
C THR A 51 13.59 -6.96 0.54
N LEU A 52 14.22 -6.28 -0.43
CA LEU A 52 13.95 -4.86 -0.68
C LEU A 52 12.49 -4.62 -1.09
N SER A 53 11.92 -5.42 -1.98
CA SER A 53 10.54 -5.28 -2.43
C SER A 53 9.52 -5.38 -1.29
N ILE A 54 9.80 -6.20 -0.28
CA ILE A 54 8.94 -6.36 0.90
C ILE A 54 9.13 -5.22 1.88
N ILE A 55 10.35 -4.75 2.07
CA ILE A 55 10.72 -3.81 3.16
C ILE A 55 10.59 -2.35 2.76
N ALA A 56 10.86 -2.01 1.49
CA ALA A 56 10.77 -0.63 1.02
C ALA A 56 9.42 0.03 1.38
N PRO A 57 8.25 -0.61 1.21
CA PRO A 57 6.98 -0.02 1.60
C PRO A 57 6.88 0.41 3.06
N PHE A 58 7.60 -0.25 3.98
CA PHE A 58 7.58 0.11 5.41
C PHE A 58 8.26 1.45 5.69
N PHE A 59 9.25 1.83 4.90
CA PHE A 59 9.95 3.10 5.03
C PHE A 59 9.34 4.18 4.14
N ASP A 60 8.99 3.84 2.91
CA ASP A 60 8.46 4.79 1.93
C ASP A 60 7.11 5.36 2.35
N MET A 61 6.18 4.51 2.84
CA MET A 61 4.85 4.96 3.24
C MET A 61 4.89 5.98 4.39
N LEU A 62 5.83 5.84 5.32
CA LEU A 62 6.02 6.81 6.39
C LEU A 62 6.48 8.18 5.86
N SER A 63 7.44 8.16 4.94
CA SER A 63 7.94 9.36 4.29
C SER A 63 6.86 10.03 3.44
N LEU A 64 6.16 9.26 2.61
CA LEU A 64 5.10 9.75 1.72
C LEU A 64 3.92 10.35 2.49
N LYS A 65 3.53 9.71 3.61
CA LYS A 65 2.49 10.24 4.50
C LYS A 65 2.94 11.52 5.19
N LYS A 66 4.17 11.54 5.74
CA LYS A 66 4.72 12.73 6.42
C LYS A 66 4.81 13.94 5.47
N ASN A 67 5.18 13.69 4.22
CA ASN A 67 5.31 14.74 3.20
C ASN A 67 3.97 15.13 2.54
N GLY A 68 2.84 14.56 3.00
CA GLY A 68 1.51 14.82 2.47
C GLY A 68 1.32 14.39 1.01
N ARG A 69 2.19 13.54 0.48
CA ARG A 69 2.06 12.98 -0.88
C ARG A 69 1.00 11.91 -0.96
N MET A 70 0.85 11.14 0.13
CA MET A 70 -0.18 10.11 0.29
C MET A 70 -1.17 10.51 1.38
N ILE A 71 -2.46 10.43 1.06
CA ILE A 71 -3.57 10.79 1.95
C ILE A 71 -4.40 9.54 2.20
N TYR A 72 -4.61 9.21 3.46
CA TYR A 72 -5.44 8.07 3.88
C TYR A 72 -6.88 8.52 4.11
N TYR A 73 -7.81 7.94 3.38
CA TYR A 73 -9.25 8.13 3.60
C TYR A 73 -9.86 6.99 4.43
N SER A 74 -9.25 5.81 4.35
CA SER A 74 -9.42 4.72 5.31
C SER A 74 -8.06 4.04 5.54
N PRO A 75 -7.94 3.12 6.52
CA PRO A 75 -6.69 2.38 6.75
C PRO A 75 -6.11 1.63 5.53
N LEU A 76 -6.96 1.23 4.58
CA LEU A 76 -6.55 0.50 3.38
C LEU A 76 -6.88 1.24 2.07
N PHE A 77 -7.40 2.47 2.14
CA PHE A 77 -7.70 3.27 0.97
C PHE A 77 -6.90 4.57 0.99
N ILE A 78 -5.98 4.67 0.06
CA ILE A 78 -4.97 5.72 0.00
C ILE A 78 -5.09 6.43 -1.33
N THR A 79 -4.84 7.73 -1.36
CA THR A 79 -4.75 8.49 -2.60
C THR A 79 -3.46 9.28 -2.66
N GLU A 80 -3.01 9.58 -3.87
CA GLU A 80 -2.03 10.64 -4.08
C GLU A 80 -2.68 12.01 -3.82
N LYS A 81 -1.85 12.99 -3.41
CA LYS A 81 -2.29 14.39 -3.37
C LYS A 81 -2.79 14.82 -4.75
N PRO A 82 -3.93 15.52 -4.85
CA PRO A 82 -4.45 16.00 -6.13
C PRO A 82 -3.39 16.76 -6.93
N LYS A 83 -3.21 16.38 -8.20
CA LYS A 83 -2.31 17.03 -9.13
C LYS A 83 -3.03 17.29 -10.45
N ASN A 84 -3.10 18.57 -10.88
CA ASN A 84 -3.79 18.97 -12.11
C ASN A 84 -5.26 18.48 -12.19
N GLY A 85 -5.98 18.50 -11.09
CA GLY A 85 -7.36 18.02 -11.04
C GLY A 85 -7.50 16.48 -11.05
N LEU A 86 -6.41 15.73 -10.99
CA LEU A 86 -6.44 14.26 -10.97
C LEU A 86 -6.04 13.73 -9.59
N ILE A 87 -6.88 12.84 -9.05
CA ILE A 87 -6.61 12.05 -7.85
C ILE A 87 -6.39 10.60 -8.26
N LYS A 88 -5.25 10.04 -7.89
CA LYS A 88 -4.99 8.61 -8.08
C LYS A 88 -5.28 7.85 -6.81
N ILE A 89 -6.09 6.78 -6.94
CA ILE A 89 -6.42 5.86 -5.85
C ILE A 89 -5.39 4.73 -5.82
N HIS A 90 -4.96 4.40 -4.62
CA HIS A 90 -4.13 3.25 -4.33
C HIS A 90 -4.77 2.40 -3.23
N GLY A 91 -4.60 1.10 -3.33
CA GLY A 91 -4.86 0.20 -2.22
C GLY A 91 -3.81 0.33 -1.13
N GLY A 92 -4.11 -0.23 0.05
CA GLY A 92 -3.13 -0.38 1.11
C GLY A 92 -1.90 -1.16 0.63
N THR A 93 -0.73 -0.80 1.14
CA THR A 93 0.52 -1.52 0.89
C THR A 93 0.64 -2.73 1.82
N LEU A 94 1.66 -3.58 1.63
CA LEU A 94 1.98 -4.68 2.56
C LEU A 94 2.13 -4.18 4.00
N PHE A 95 2.68 -2.98 4.18
CA PHE A 95 2.77 -2.31 5.47
C PHE A 95 1.37 -2.10 6.09
N ASP A 96 0.43 -1.54 5.32
CA ASP A 96 -0.92 -1.25 5.81
C ASP A 96 -1.66 -2.56 6.13
N TYR A 97 -1.62 -3.55 5.24
CA TYR A 97 -2.25 -4.85 5.48
C TYR A 97 -1.73 -5.52 6.76
N TYR A 98 -0.41 -5.50 6.99
CA TYR A 98 0.19 -6.09 8.19
C TYR A 98 -0.29 -5.43 9.49
N PHE A 99 -0.43 -4.10 9.50
CA PHE A 99 -0.82 -3.36 10.71
C PHE A 99 -2.32 -3.13 10.88
N VAL A 100 -3.12 -3.32 9.83
CA VAL A 100 -4.57 -3.08 9.86
C VAL A 100 -5.35 -4.37 10.04
N ILE A 101 -5.01 -5.43 9.31
CA ILE A 101 -5.74 -6.69 9.36
C ILE A 101 -5.42 -7.44 10.66
N ASP A 102 -6.47 -7.88 11.37
CA ASP A 102 -6.30 -8.75 12.53
C ASP A 102 -5.92 -10.17 12.06
N LYS A 103 -4.88 -10.74 12.68
CA LYS A 103 -4.41 -12.09 12.39
C LYS A 103 -5.45 -13.18 12.71
N LYS A 104 -6.40 -12.88 13.61
CA LYS A 104 -7.49 -13.78 14.01
C LYS A 104 -8.61 -13.90 12.96
N MET A 105 -8.68 -12.97 12.01
CA MET A 105 -9.69 -13.00 10.95
C MET A 105 -9.45 -14.20 10.03
N ASN A 106 -10.51 -14.94 9.71
CA ASN A 106 -10.50 -15.93 8.64
C ASN A 106 -10.53 -15.26 7.25
N GLY A 107 -10.36 -16.05 6.18
CA GLY A 107 -10.28 -15.51 4.81
C GLY A 107 -11.50 -14.67 4.42
N LYS A 108 -12.71 -15.14 4.69
CA LYS A 108 -13.97 -14.42 4.38
C LYS A 108 -14.07 -13.10 5.16
N GLN A 109 -13.74 -13.13 6.44
CA GLN A 109 -13.74 -11.93 7.28
C GLN A 109 -12.73 -10.89 6.79
N ARG A 110 -11.51 -11.33 6.39
CA ARG A 110 -10.49 -10.43 5.80
C ARG A 110 -10.98 -9.79 4.52
N THR A 111 -11.55 -10.58 3.62
CA THR A 111 -12.08 -10.05 2.34
C THR A 111 -13.17 -9.02 2.58
N ASN A 112 -14.15 -9.33 3.42
CA ASN A 112 -15.22 -8.40 3.76
C ASN A 112 -14.68 -7.12 4.39
N PHE A 113 -13.76 -7.24 5.33
CA PHE A 113 -13.12 -6.09 5.98
C PHE A 113 -12.37 -5.21 4.97
N ILE A 114 -11.60 -5.81 4.05
CA ILE A 114 -10.88 -5.07 3.01
C ILE A 114 -11.86 -4.32 2.12
N ILE A 115 -12.92 -4.98 1.64
CA ILE A 115 -13.94 -4.35 0.79
C ILE A 115 -14.61 -3.18 1.53
N GLN A 116 -14.98 -3.37 2.80
CA GLN A 116 -15.56 -2.31 3.61
C GLN A 116 -14.62 -1.11 3.73
N GLN A 117 -13.34 -1.32 4.01
CA GLN A 117 -12.34 -0.25 4.09
C GLN A 117 -12.20 0.51 2.77
N TYR A 118 -12.31 -0.17 1.63
CA TYR A 118 -12.30 0.48 0.32
C TYR A 118 -13.56 1.31 0.07
N LEU A 119 -14.73 0.80 0.41
CA LEU A 119 -16.00 1.53 0.26
C LEU A 119 -16.05 2.75 1.18
N ASP A 120 -15.66 2.61 2.45
CA ASP A 120 -15.59 3.72 3.40
C ASP A 120 -14.62 4.81 2.92
N GLY A 121 -13.44 4.40 2.43
CA GLY A 121 -12.46 5.32 1.90
C GLY A 121 -12.94 6.05 0.64
N LEU A 122 -13.61 5.35 -0.26
CA LEU A 122 -14.19 5.93 -1.46
C LEU A 122 -15.31 6.93 -1.12
N LEU A 123 -16.17 6.58 -0.16
CA LEU A 123 -17.25 7.47 0.31
C LEU A 123 -16.66 8.77 0.87
N HIS A 124 -15.69 8.69 1.77
CA HIS A 124 -15.03 9.87 2.33
C HIS A 124 -14.32 10.72 1.24
N LEU A 125 -13.74 10.08 0.22
CA LEU A 125 -13.13 10.78 -0.91
C LEU A 125 -14.19 11.55 -1.71
N ILE A 126 -15.31 10.90 -2.04
CA ILE A 126 -16.42 11.51 -2.79
C ILE A 126 -17.02 12.67 -2.00
N GLU A 127 -17.32 12.47 -0.71
CA GLU A 127 -17.86 13.52 0.16
C GLU A 127 -16.98 14.75 0.19
N LYS A 128 -15.65 14.56 0.23
CA LYS A 128 -14.69 15.65 0.28
C LYS A 128 -14.64 16.48 -1.01
N TYR A 129 -14.84 15.86 -2.16
CA TYR A 129 -14.68 16.50 -3.47
C TYR A 129 -15.98 16.60 -4.28
N LYS A 130 -17.16 16.30 -3.68
CA LYS A 130 -18.46 16.31 -4.35
C LYS A 130 -18.79 17.63 -5.06
N ASP A 131 -18.32 18.75 -4.53
CA ASP A 131 -18.60 20.09 -5.06
C ASP A 131 -17.53 20.56 -6.08
N ASP A 132 -16.44 19.82 -6.25
CA ASP A 132 -15.38 20.15 -7.18
C ASP A 132 -15.45 19.36 -8.48
N LYS A 133 -16.22 19.90 -9.44
CA LYS A 133 -16.44 19.28 -10.77
C LYS A 133 -15.16 19.14 -11.63
N LYS A 134 -14.04 19.76 -11.23
CA LYS A 134 -12.77 19.67 -11.97
C LYS A 134 -11.94 18.47 -11.55
N ILE A 135 -12.28 17.83 -10.44
CA ILE A 135 -11.57 16.66 -9.92
C ILE A 135 -12.01 15.40 -10.68
N LYS A 136 -11.02 14.71 -11.23
CA LYS A 136 -11.15 13.37 -11.80
C LYS A 136 -10.47 12.36 -10.89
N ILE A 137 -11.10 11.22 -10.67
CA ILE A 137 -10.58 10.15 -9.83
C ILE A 137 -10.18 8.99 -10.75
N ARG A 138 -8.92 8.52 -10.62
CA ARG A 138 -8.41 7.37 -11.36
C ARG A 138 -7.95 6.31 -10.38
N GLY A 139 -8.29 5.06 -10.63
CA GLY A 139 -7.83 3.93 -9.83
C GLY A 139 -7.49 2.73 -10.70
N THR A 140 -6.52 1.94 -10.26
CA THR A 140 -6.27 0.60 -10.77
C THR A 140 -6.58 -0.36 -9.63
N SER A 141 -7.51 -1.28 -9.85
CA SER A 141 -7.89 -2.26 -8.83
C SER A 141 -7.79 -3.67 -9.39
N TYR A 142 -7.20 -4.56 -8.60
CA TYR A 142 -7.21 -6.01 -8.83
C TYR A 142 -8.33 -6.70 -8.03
N ILE A 143 -8.99 -5.97 -7.13
CA ILE A 143 -10.01 -6.48 -6.21
C ILE A 143 -11.41 -6.24 -6.80
N ILE A 144 -11.61 -5.08 -7.44
CA ILE A 144 -12.88 -4.69 -8.04
C ILE A 144 -12.81 -5.01 -9.53
N ASN A 145 -13.64 -5.92 -10.00
CA ASN A 145 -13.77 -6.22 -11.42
C ASN A 145 -14.48 -5.09 -12.17
N GLU A 146 -14.32 -5.05 -13.50
CA GLU A 146 -14.88 -4.02 -14.38
C GLU A 146 -16.38 -3.81 -14.17
N ARG A 147 -17.15 -4.90 -14.14
CA ARG A 147 -18.62 -4.86 -13.94
C ARG A 147 -19.01 -4.22 -12.61
N THR A 148 -18.23 -4.43 -11.55
CA THR A 148 -18.49 -3.81 -10.24
C THR A 148 -18.05 -2.34 -10.25
N ALA A 149 -16.95 -2.01 -10.93
CA ALA A 149 -16.49 -0.63 -11.07
C ALA A 149 -17.53 0.23 -11.81
N GLU A 150 -18.09 -0.26 -12.90
CA GLU A 150 -19.17 0.41 -13.65
C GLU A 150 -20.42 0.65 -12.80
N LYS A 151 -20.83 -0.32 -11.97
CA LYS A 151 -21.98 -0.16 -11.06
C LYS A 151 -21.81 0.95 -10.02
N ILE A 152 -20.58 1.28 -9.66
CA ILE A 152 -20.26 2.37 -8.73
C ILE A 152 -19.83 3.65 -9.46
N GLY A 153 -20.06 3.72 -10.78
CA GLY A 153 -19.88 4.94 -11.58
C GLY A 153 -18.48 5.17 -12.12
N PHE A 154 -17.61 4.17 -12.13
CA PHE A 154 -16.31 4.27 -12.80
C PHE A 154 -16.43 3.87 -14.27
N GLU A 155 -15.80 4.64 -15.13
CA GLU A 155 -15.66 4.34 -16.55
C GLU A 155 -14.25 3.76 -16.83
N ARG A 156 -14.18 2.85 -17.80
CA ARG A 156 -12.91 2.31 -18.26
C ARG A 156 -12.13 3.36 -19.05
N GLU A 157 -10.92 3.65 -18.62
CA GLU A 157 -10.02 4.47 -19.40
C GLU A 157 -9.36 3.62 -20.50
N CYS A 158 -9.81 3.78 -21.74
CA CYS A 158 -9.07 3.27 -22.89
C CYS A 158 -7.72 4.00 -22.96
N LYS A 159 -6.60 3.28 -22.86
CA LYS A 159 -5.31 3.83 -23.25
C LYS A 159 -5.40 4.14 -24.75
N LEU A 160 -5.60 5.37 -25.12
CA LEU A 160 -5.19 5.85 -26.43
C LEU A 160 -3.68 5.61 -26.49
N ASN A 161 -3.27 4.64 -27.30
CA ASN A 161 -1.87 4.45 -27.64
C ASN A 161 -1.36 5.78 -28.19
N SER A 162 -0.58 6.50 -27.36
CA SER A 162 0.25 7.59 -27.87
C SER A 162 1.33 6.92 -28.73
N VAL A 163 1.13 7.01 -30.04
CA VAL A 163 2.13 6.78 -31.07
C VAL A 163 3.26 7.80 -30.88
#